data_834ce65d0752e038709c325d0d2bac74
#
_entry.id   834ce65d0752e038709c325d0d2bac74
#
_cell.length_a   1.000
_cell.length_b   1.000
_cell.length_c   1.000
_cell.angle_alpha   90.00
_cell.angle_beta   90.00
_cell.angle_gamma   90.00
#
_symmetry.space_group_name_H-M   'P 1'
#
loop_
_entity.id
_entity.type
_entity.pdbx_description
1 polymer ?
#
loop_
_entity_poly.entity_id
_entity_poly.type
_entity_poly.pdbx_seq_one_letter_code
_entity_poly.pdbx_strand_id
1 'polypeptide(L)'
;RVEDGTHPSTWHLGESFRIHDEIYQHRDWTRDQVNVLLSLDVGSVNMNASGIKRTDRDFALAWTRQEGAGRVFYTALGHRPEVWDDERFQRHLLGGIGWAMGAATTLPGEEEQNTLTPEEAAGGWQLLFDGQSLASWRGYKRADPPSGWRAVDGALARVDQGGDLLTRELFDDFELQFDWKVEEGGNSGVMFRVAETDGPPWHTGAEFQILHNAGHRDGRAAITSAGSNYAVHPPVRDVTRPVGSWNTSRLLVRGNHVEHWMNDVK
;
A
#
# COMPACT_ATOMS: atom_id res chain seq x y z
N ARG A 1 2.06 -22.41 4.61
CA ARG A 1 0.67 -22.52 4.16
C ARG A 1 -0.21 -21.64 5.04
N VAL A 2 -1.15 -20.92 4.47
CA VAL A 2 -2.18 -20.16 5.19
C VAL A 2 -3.39 -21.06 5.39
N GLU A 3 -3.88 -21.19 6.62
CA GLU A 3 -5.06 -21.99 6.96
C GLU A 3 -6.30 -21.13 7.19
N ASP A 4 -6.11 -19.93 7.77
CA ASP A 4 -7.17 -18.94 7.87
C ASP A 4 -6.71 -17.66 7.13
N GLY A 5 -7.14 -17.51 5.90
CA GLY A 5 -6.83 -16.34 5.05
C GLY A 5 -7.72 -15.13 5.33
N THR A 6 -8.65 -15.22 6.27
CA THR A 6 -9.56 -14.11 6.62
C THR A 6 -9.12 -13.36 7.88
N HIS A 7 -8.16 -13.92 8.62
CA HIS A 7 -7.66 -13.29 9.84
C HIS A 7 -6.76 -12.07 9.52
N PRO A 8 -6.81 -10.99 10.30
CA PRO A 8 -6.01 -9.77 10.07
C PRO A 8 -4.51 -9.97 9.95
N SER A 9 -3.98 -11.03 10.55
CA SER A 9 -2.54 -11.34 10.45
C SER A 9 -2.15 -12.13 9.19
N THR A 10 -3.10 -12.64 8.40
CA THR A 10 -2.80 -13.60 7.33
C THR A 10 -3.41 -13.28 5.98
N TRP A 11 -4.46 -12.49 5.89
CA TRP A 11 -5.20 -12.19 4.66
C TRP A 11 -4.34 -11.65 3.50
N HIS A 12 -3.21 -10.96 3.82
CA HIS A 12 -2.26 -10.44 2.84
C HIS A 12 -1.23 -11.46 2.32
N LEU A 13 -1.25 -12.70 2.86
CA LEU A 13 -0.21 -13.71 2.57
C LEU A 13 -0.56 -14.64 1.41
N GLY A 14 -1.79 -14.56 0.86
CA GLY A 14 -2.30 -15.51 -0.13
C GLY A 14 -2.46 -16.93 0.44
N GLU A 15 -2.47 -17.95 -0.40
CA GLU A 15 -2.64 -19.35 0.05
C GLU A 15 -1.38 -19.91 0.73
N SER A 16 -0.21 -19.44 0.35
CA SER A 16 1.07 -19.85 0.91
C SER A 16 2.20 -18.88 0.58
N PHE A 17 3.24 -18.88 1.40
CA PHE A 17 4.45 -18.10 1.15
C PHE A 17 5.70 -18.84 1.64
N ARG A 18 6.86 -18.43 1.23
CA ARG A 18 8.15 -18.97 1.69
C ARG A 18 8.85 -17.94 2.56
N ILE A 19 9.32 -18.41 3.72
CA ILE A 19 10.12 -17.62 4.66
C ILE A 19 11.19 -18.55 5.25
N HIS A 20 12.40 -18.02 5.50
CA HIS A 20 13.47 -18.79 6.08
C HIS A 20 13.58 -18.45 7.58
N ASP A 21 13.09 -19.35 8.42
CA ASP A 21 13.08 -19.15 9.86
C ASP A 21 13.23 -20.48 10.61
N GLU A 22 13.28 -20.45 11.93
CA GLU A 22 13.27 -21.64 12.77
C GLU A 22 11.85 -22.19 12.94
N ILE A 23 11.73 -23.51 13.00
CA ILE A 23 10.44 -24.19 13.18
C ILE A 23 10.35 -24.74 14.59
N TYR A 24 9.43 -24.17 15.39
CA TYR A 24 9.16 -24.66 16.73
C TYR A 24 8.17 -25.83 16.74
N GLN A 25 8.36 -26.74 17.66
CA GLN A 25 7.51 -27.90 17.87
C GLN A 25 6.79 -27.78 19.20
N HIS A 26 5.47 -27.61 19.15
CA HIS A 26 4.67 -27.52 20.38
C HIS A 26 4.63 -28.88 21.10
N ARG A 27 4.72 -28.86 22.42
CA ARG A 27 4.46 -30.00 23.28
C ARG A 27 2.97 -29.99 23.65
N ASP A 28 2.36 -31.19 23.78
CA ASP A 28 0.96 -31.35 24.18
C ASP A 28 -0.01 -30.51 23.33
N TRP A 29 0.25 -30.51 22.00
CA TRP A 29 -0.48 -29.73 21.02
C TRP A 29 -1.80 -30.37 20.59
N THR A 30 -2.88 -29.59 20.58
CA THR A 30 -4.16 -29.97 19.95
C THR A 30 -4.74 -28.75 19.21
N ARG A 31 -5.29 -28.99 18.02
CA ARG A 31 -5.94 -27.97 17.21
C ARG A 31 -7.29 -27.52 17.77
N ASP A 32 -7.96 -28.37 18.54
CA ASP A 32 -9.33 -28.13 19.02
C ASP A 32 -9.45 -26.88 19.93
N GLN A 33 -8.34 -26.41 20.48
CA GLN A 33 -8.31 -25.28 21.41
C GLN A 33 -7.85 -23.98 20.79
N VAL A 34 -7.51 -23.98 19.50
CA VAL A 34 -6.93 -22.81 18.82
C VAL A 34 -7.48 -22.69 17.40
N ASN A 35 -7.49 -21.48 16.87
CA ASN A 35 -7.64 -21.25 15.45
C ASN A 35 -6.25 -21.16 14.82
N VAL A 36 -5.87 -22.14 14.00
CA VAL A 36 -4.56 -22.16 13.32
C VAL A 36 -4.59 -21.21 12.14
N LEU A 37 -3.68 -20.27 12.11
CA LEU A 37 -3.53 -19.26 11.07
C LEU A 37 -2.52 -19.69 10.00
N LEU A 38 -1.37 -20.20 10.44
CA LEU A 38 -0.26 -20.64 9.58
C LEU A 38 0.22 -22.01 10.00
N SER A 39 0.48 -22.87 9.04
CA SER A 39 1.14 -24.16 9.25
C SER A 39 2.31 -24.38 8.28
N LEU A 40 3.23 -25.26 8.67
CA LEU A 40 4.31 -25.69 7.81
C LEU A 40 3.75 -26.60 6.69
N ASP A 41 4.13 -26.31 5.45
CA ASP A 41 3.99 -27.28 4.39
C ASP A 41 5.11 -28.32 4.52
N VAL A 42 4.77 -29.47 5.11
CA VAL A 42 5.74 -30.55 5.37
C VAL A 42 6.33 -31.17 4.10
N GLY A 43 5.70 -30.94 2.94
CA GLY A 43 6.24 -31.32 1.63
C GLY A 43 7.40 -30.43 1.19
N SER A 44 7.53 -29.23 1.77
CA SER A 44 8.56 -28.25 1.43
C SER A 44 9.86 -28.38 2.24
N VAL A 45 9.91 -29.30 3.23
CA VAL A 45 11.04 -29.45 4.16
C VAL A 45 11.49 -30.91 4.26
N ASN A 46 12.76 -31.10 4.70
CA ASN A 46 13.27 -32.43 4.97
C ASN A 46 12.75 -32.96 6.32
N MET A 47 11.68 -33.76 6.30
CA MET A 47 11.06 -34.36 7.47
C MET A 47 11.89 -35.48 8.16
N ASN A 48 13.06 -35.81 7.59
CA ASN A 48 14.00 -36.78 8.21
C ASN A 48 15.18 -36.05 8.90
N ALA A 49 15.12 -34.73 9.03
CA ALA A 49 16.16 -33.96 9.72
C ALA A 49 16.23 -34.34 11.20
N SER A 50 17.45 -34.33 11.75
CA SER A 50 17.66 -34.56 13.18
C SER A 50 16.99 -33.47 14.00
N GLY A 51 16.29 -33.85 15.09
CA GLY A 51 15.58 -32.89 15.96
C GLY A 51 14.08 -32.85 15.73
N ILE A 52 13.55 -33.42 14.66
CA ILE A 52 12.09 -33.58 14.50
C ILE A 52 11.58 -34.67 15.46
N LYS A 53 10.69 -34.26 16.35
CA LYS A 53 10.11 -35.12 17.39
C LYS A 53 8.64 -35.44 17.14
N ARG A 54 7.95 -34.63 16.32
CA ARG A 54 6.54 -34.81 16.02
C ARG A 54 6.34 -35.86 14.93
N THR A 55 5.50 -36.83 15.18
CA THR A 55 5.16 -37.92 14.25
C THR A 55 3.84 -37.67 13.52
N ASP A 56 2.99 -36.76 14.05
CA ASP A 56 1.70 -36.39 13.47
C ASP A 56 1.81 -35.42 12.30
N ARG A 57 3.03 -34.87 12.05
CA ARG A 57 3.32 -33.95 10.97
C ARG A 57 2.53 -32.61 11.04
N ASP A 58 2.02 -32.26 12.20
CA ASP A 58 1.27 -31.03 12.45
C ASP A 58 2.16 -29.98 13.10
N PHE A 59 2.56 -28.98 12.33
CA PHE A 59 3.43 -27.87 12.76
C PHE A 59 2.70 -26.55 12.56
N ALA A 60 1.90 -26.14 13.53
CA ALA A 60 1.32 -24.80 13.55
C ALA A 60 2.42 -23.76 13.80
N LEU A 61 2.50 -22.76 12.93
CA LEU A 61 3.47 -21.65 13.00
C LEU A 61 2.86 -20.39 13.58
N ALA A 62 1.55 -20.20 13.41
CA ALA A 62 0.81 -19.13 14.06
C ALA A 62 -0.62 -19.58 14.36
N TRP A 63 -1.15 -19.10 15.47
CA TRP A 63 -2.52 -19.45 15.91
C TRP A 63 -3.09 -18.38 16.84
N THR A 64 -4.41 -18.39 16.99
CA THR A 64 -5.12 -17.56 17.96
C THR A 64 -6.03 -18.42 18.85
N ARG A 65 -6.34 -17.90 20.05
CA ARG A 65 -7.37 -18.44 20.93
C ARG A 65 -8.00 -17.38 21.81
N GLN A 66 -9.17 -17.68 22.33
CA GLN A 66 -9.78 -16.94 23.42
C GLN A 66 -9.29 -17.50 24.76
N GLU A 67 -8.97 -16.63 25.70
CA GLU A 67 -8.59 -16.99 27.06
C GLU A 67 -9.41 -16.12 28.03
N GLY A 68 -10.52 -16.67 28.53
CA GLY A 68 -11.52 -15.88 29.26
C GLY A 68 -12.09 -14.76 28.41
N ALA A 69 -11.98 -13.52 28.86
CA ALA A 69 -12.35 -12.33 28.09
C ALA A 69 -11.22 -11.81 27.19
N GLY A 70 -10.03 -12.38 27.28
CA GLY A 70 -8.85 -11.96 26.52
C GLY A 70 -8.64 -12.76 25.25
N ARG A 71 -7.79 -12.24 24.37
CA ARG A 71 -7.37 -12.85 23.11
C ARG A 71 -5.88 -13.11 23.13
N VAL A 72 -5.47 -14.25 22.62
CA VAL A 72 -4.07 -14.66 22.47
C VAL A 72 -3.76 -14.81 20.99
N PHE A 73 -2.75 -14.11 20.54
CA PHE A 73 -2.12 -14.32 19.24
C PHE A 73 -0.71 -14.86 19.47
N TYR A 74 -0.36 -15.92 18.79
CA TYR A 74 0.96 -16.53 18.81
C TYR A 74 1.51 -16.64 17.39
N THR A 75 2.79 -16.34 17.24
CA THR A 75 3.56 -16.66 16.04
C THR A 75 4.94 -17.21 16.43
N ALA A 76 5.36 -18.26 15.74
CA ALA A 76 6.69 -18.85 15.86
C ALA A 76 7.72 -18.19 14.93
N LEU A 77 7.28 -17.27 14.05
CA LEU A 77 8.16 -16.53 13.16
C LEU A 77 8.87 -15.41 13.91
N GLY A 78 10.06 -15.02 13.42
CA GLY A 78 10.83 -13.91 13.97
C GLY A 78 12.08 -14.32 14.76
N HIS A 79 12.54 -15.59 14.66
CA HIS A 79 13.80 -16.02 15.27
C HIS A 79 15.00 -15.39 14.52
N ARG A 80 14.96 -15.35 13.19
CA ARG A 80 16.05 -14.81 12.39
C ARG A 80 15.90 -13.30 12.20
N PRO A 81 17.01 -12.53 12.29
CA PRO A 81 16.98 -11.07 12.10
C PRO A 81 16.33 -10.65 10.77
N GLU A 82 16.60 -11.40 9.68
CA GLU A 82 16.13 -11.09 8.34
C GLU A 82 14.58 -11.16 8.21
N VAL A 83 13.94 -11.91 9.10
CA VAL A 83 12.47 -12.01 9.14
C VAL A 83 11.83 -10.69 9.57
N TRP A 84 12.52 -9.91 10.42
CA TRP A 84 12.02 -8.62 10.88
C TRP A 84 12.00 -7.53 9.80
N ASP A 85 12.80 -7.71 8.75
CA ASP A 85 12.82 -6.82 7.57
C ASP A 85 11.84 -7.25 6.48
N ASP A 86 11.16 -8.41 6.65
CA ASP A 86 10.15 -8.91 5.71
C ASP A 86 8.80 -8.22 5.96
N GLU A 87 8.33 -7.42 5.01
CA GLU A 87 7.06 -6.69 5.12
C GLU A 87 5.86 -7.62 5.39
N ARG A 88 5.89 -8.86 4.89
CA ARG A 88 4.84 -9.86 5.13
C ARG A 88 4.80 -10.26 6.60
N PHE A 89 5.97 -10.44 7.22
CA PHE A 89 6.05 -10.72 8.66
C PHE A 89 5.63 -9.51 9.50
N GLN A 90 6.06 -8.31 9.14
CA GLN A 90 5.67 -7.08 9.84
C GLN A 90 4.15 -6.91 9.85
N ARG A 91 3.50 -7.09 8.70
CA ARG A 91 2.02 -7.08 8.60
C ARG A 91 1.37 -8.20 9.39
N HIS A 92 1.93 -9.42 9.33
CA HIS A 92 1.48 -10.55 10.12
C HIS A 92 1.50 -10.23 11.62
N LEU A 93 2.59 -9.68 12.11
CA LEU A 93 2.76 -9.33 13.52
C LEU A 93 1.79 -8.21 13.95
N LEU A 94 1.70 -7.12 13.18
CA LEU A 94 0.82 -5.99 13.46
C LEU A 94 -0.66 -6.40 13.46
N GLY A 95 -1.09 -7.20 12.47
CA GLY A 95 -2.45 -7.71 12.41
C GLY A 95 -2.81 -8.61 13.58
N GLY A 96 -1.87 -9.44 14.02
CA GLY A 96 -2.05 -10.30 15.19
C GLY A 96 -2.13 -9.51 16.50
N ILE A 97 -1.29 -8.51 16.67
CA ILE A 97 -1.30 -7.61 17.85
C ILE A 97 -2.62 -6.82 17.86
N GLY A 98 -3.00 -6.18 16.75
CA GLY A 98 -4.24 -5.41 16.65
C GLY A 98 -5.46 -6.27 16.99
N TRP A 99 -5.53 -7.49 16.47
CA TRP A 99 -6.60 -8.43 16.79
C TRP A 99 -6.61 -8.78 18.30
N ALA A 100 -5.45 -9.05 18.90
CA ALA A 100 -5.36 -9.38 20.32
C ALA A 100 -5.78 -8.23 21.22
N MET A 101 -5.49 -7.00 20.82
CA MET A 101 -5.90 -5.78 21.53
C MET A 101 -7.39 -5.46 21.37
N GLY A 102 -8.12 -6.16 20.50
CA GLY A 102 -9.50 -5.84 20.18
C GLY A 102 -9.66 -4.54 19.39
N ALA A 103 -8.55 -4.02 18.84
CA ALA A 103 -8.62 -2.92 17.90
C ALA A 103 -9.42 -3.35 16.66
N ALA A 104 -10.18 -2.44 16.07
CA ALA A 104 -10.70 -2.64 14.73
C ALA A 104 -9.51 -2.99 13.83
N THR A 105 -9.60 -4.08 13.10
CA THR A 105 -8.48 -4.72 12.40
C THR A 105 -8.10 -4.04 11.10
N THR A 106 -8.19 -2.75 11.03
CA THR A 106 -7.50 -1.95 10.03
C THR A 106 -6.05 -1.80 10.49
N LEU A 107 -5.16 -2.51 9.81
CA LEU A 107 -3.72 -2.31 10.00
C LEU A 107 -3.36 -0.85 9.71
N PRO A 108 -2.33 -0.28 10.35
CA PRO A 108 -1.72 0.94 9.86
C PRO A 108 -1.34 0.73 8.38
N GLY A 109 -2.04 1.42 7.46
CA GLY A 109 -1.94 1.23 6.01
C GLY A 109 -3.12 0.52 5.37
N GLU A 110 -4.09 0.03 6.14
CA GLU A 110 -5.45 -0.33 5.75
C GLU A 110 -6.46 0.51 6.50
N GLU A 111 -6.25 1.77 6.52
CA GLU A 111 -7.37 2.70 6.53
C GLU A 111 -8.29 2.25 5.38
N GLU A 112 -9.60 2.18 5.62
CA GLU A 112 -10.55 1.94 4.54
C GLU A 112 -10.15 2.87 3.41
N GLN A 113 -9.56 2.28 2.36
CA GLN A 113 -9.01 3.06 1.26
C GLN A 113 -10.11 4.00 0.78
N ASN A 114 -9.76 5.27 0.57
CA ASN A 114 -10.72 6.28 0.13
C ASN A 114 -11.82 6.57 1.16
N THR A 115 -11.47 6.66 2.43
CA THR A 115 -12.31 7.18 3.50
C THR A 115 -11.53 8.23 4.30
N LEU A 116 -12.23 9.11 4.95
CA LEU A 116 -11.62 10.07 5.88
C LEU A 116 -11.72 9.52 7.30
N THR A 117 -10.65 9.62 8.05
CA THR A 117 -10.70 9.42 9.50
C THR A 117 -11.56 10.53 10.15
N PRO A 118 -12.09 10.31 11.36
CA PRO A 118 -12.80 11.36 12.09
C PRO A 118 -11.97 12.64 12.29
N GLU A 119 -10.67 12.50 12.50
CA GLU A 119 -9.71 13.60 12.68
C GLU A 119 -9.52 14.38 11.38
N GLU A 120 -9.39 13.71 10.24
CA GLU A 120 -9.29 14.35 8.92
C GLU A 120 -10.59 15.08 8.56
N ALA A 121 -11.73 14.45 8.77
CA ALA A 121 -13.02 15.09 8.55
C ALA A 121 -13.19 16.35 9.42
N ALA A 122 -12.81 16.30 10.71
CA ALA A 122 -12.81 17.44 11.61
C ALA A 122 -11.78 18.50 11.22
N GLY A 123 -10.65 18.10 10.61
CA GLY A 123 -9.62 18.97 10.06
C GLY A 123 -9.97 19.65 8.74
N GLY A 124 -11.14 19.36 8.16
CA GLY A 124 -11.62 19.95 6.91
C GLY A 124 -11.08 19.30 5.65
N TRP A 125 -10.54 18.07 5.75
CA TRP A 125 -10.16 17.29 4.58
C TRP A 125 -11.38 16.87 3.77
N GLN A 126 -11.21 16.81 2.45
CA GLN A 126 -12.22 16.36 1.51
C GLN A 126 -11.71 15.14 0.74
N LEU A 127 -12.55 14.12 0.64
CA LEU A 127 -12.25 12.95 -0.16
C LEU A 127 -12.51 13.25 -1.65
N LEU A 128 -11.46 13.20 -2.46
CA LEU A 128 -11.57 13.42 -3.90
C LEU A 128 -12.02 12.19 -4.67
N PHE A 129 -11.80 10.98 -4.10
CA PHE A 129 -12.17 9.71 -4.71
C PHE A 129 -12.59 8.71 -3.65
N ASP A 130 -13.78 8.15 -3.82
CA ASP A 130 -14.43 7.22 -2.89
C ASP A 130 -14.14 5.73 -3.20
N GLY A 131 -13.18 5.47 -4.08
CA GLY A 131 -12.88 4.10 -4.54
C GLY A 131 -13.82 3.56 -5.62
N GLN A 132 -14.91 4.24 -5.95
CA GLN A 132 -15.97 3.74 -6.84
C GLN A 132 -16.37 4.74 -7.93
N SER A 133 -16.53 6.01 -7.58
CA SER A 133 -17.16 7.01 -8.45
C SER A 133 -16.17 8.05 -8.97
N LEU A 134 -16.25 8.34 -10.26
CA LEU A 134 -15.55 9.47 -10.88
C LEU A 134 -16.42 10.75 -10.90
N ALA A 135 -17.47 10.86 -10.08
CA ALA A 135 -18.37 12.00 -10.09
C ALA A 135 -17.69 13.34 -9.76
N SER A 136 -16.65 13.33 -8.91
CA SER A 136 -15.83 14.51 -8.59
C SER A 136 -14.79 14.87 -9.65
N TRP A 137 -14.76 14.14 -10.77
CA TRP A 137 -13.76 14.25 -11.81
C TRP A 137 -14.35 14.62 -13.16
N ARG A 138 -13.52 15.19 -14.03
CA ARG A 138 -13.80 15.51 -15.44
C ARG A 138 -12.53 15.38 -16.28
N GLY A 139 -12.63 15.44 -17.58
CA GLY A 139 -11.46 15.51 -18.46
C GLY A 139 -10.97 16.97 -18.64
N TYR A 140 -9.71 17.10 -19.05
CA TYR A 140 -9.18 18.39 -19.52
C TYR A 140 -9.97 18.86 -20.74
N LYS A 141 -10.55 20.07 -20.66
CA LYS A 141 -11.48 20.64 -21.66
C LYS A 141 -12.70 19.78 -21.98
N ARG A 142 -13.14 18.94 -21.06
CA ARG A 142 -14.30 18.06 -21.19
C ARG A 142 -15.16 18.10 -19.95
N ALA A 143 -16.47 17.94 -20.13
CA ALA A 143 -17.40 17.86 -19.01
C ALA A 143 -17.32 16.53 -18.26
N ASP A 144 -17.07 15.44 -18.98
CA ASP A 144 -17.07 14.08 -18.45
C ASP A 144 -15.64 13.53 -18.32
N PRO A 145 -15.41 12.58 -17.40
CA PRO A 145 -14.14 11.86 -17.31
C PRO A 145 -13.82 11.15 -18.62
N PRO A 146 -12.54 11.12 -19.03
CA PRO A 146 -12.16 10.31 -20.19
C PRO A 146 -12.41 8.83 -19.98
N SER A 147 -12.88 8.11 -21.00
CA SER A 147 -13.22 6.67 -20.92
C SER A 147 -12.06 5.76 -20.53
N GLY A 148 -10.82 6.23 -20.70
CA GLY A 148 -9.62 5.51 -20.27
C GLY A 148 -9.36 5.53 -18.78
N TRP A 149 -10.14 6.28 -17.97
CA TRP A 149 -10.05 6.30 -16.52
C TRP A 149 -11.25 5.58 -15.90
N ARG A 150 -11.00 4.69 -14.97
CA ARG A 150 -12.03 3.91 -14.24
C ARG A 150 -11.65 3.70 -12.80
N ALA A 151 -12.66 3.46 -11.95
CA ALA A 151 -12.47 2.86 -10.65
C ALA A 151 -12.21 1.35 -10.83
N VAL A 152 -11.07 0.85 -10.37
CA VAL A 152 -10.67 -0.57 -10.41
C VAL A 152 -10.04 -0.92 -9.07
N ASP A 153 -10.61 -1.89 -8.37
CA ASP A 153 -10.11 -2.37 -7.07
C ASP A 153 -9.84 -1.23 -6.06
N GLY A 154 -10.77 -0.28 -5.96
CA GLY A 154 -10.64 0.88 -5.10
C GLY A 154 -9.65 1.95 -5.58
N ALA A 155 -9.02 1.78 -6.73
CA ALA A 155 -8.08 2.75 -7.30
C ALA A 155 -8.66 3.51 -8.49
N LEU A 156 -8.27 4.77 -8.63
CA LEU A 156 -8.49 5.57 -9.83
C LEU A 156 -7.46 5.16 -10.88
N ALA A 157 -7.83 4.26 -11.78
CA ALA A 157 -6.92 3.61 -12.71
C ALA A 157 -7.05 4.15 -14.14
N ARG A 158 -5.90 4.37 -14.78
CA ARG A 158 -5.83 4.59 -16.22
C ARG A 158 -5.70 3.23 -16.91
N VAL A 159 -6.78 2.78 -17.53
CA VAL A 159 -6.88 1.45 -18.17
C VAL A 159 -6.74 1.52 -19.69
N ASP A 160 -6.81 2.71 -20.29
CA ASP A 160 -6.67 2.93 -21.73
C ASP A 160 -6.23 4.38 -22.02
N GLN A 161 -6.04 4.70 -23.28
CA GLN A 161 -5.81 6.08 -23.70
C GLN A 161 -7.06 6.92 -23.41
N GLY A 162 -6.88 8.15 -22.92
CA GLY A 162 -8.06 8.96 -22.59
C GLY A 162 -7.77 10.42 -22.25
N GLY A 163 -6.51 10.82 -22.21
CA GLY A 163 -6.13 12.18 -21.81
C GLY A 163 -6.12 12.39 -20.30
N ASP A 164 -6.11 13.64 -19.90
CA ASP A 164 -5.89 14.03 -18.52
C ASP A 164 -7.20 14.12 -17.75
N LEU A 165 -7.16 13.70 -16.49
CA LEU A 165 -8.26 13.73 -15.54
C LEU A 165 -8.07 14.92 -14.60
N LEU A 166 -9.12 15.72 -14.38
CA LEU A 166 -9.12 16.88 -13.51
C LEU A 166 -10.20 16.76 -12.45
N THR A 167 -9.96 17.36 -11.30
CA THR A 167 -11.01 17.62 -10.30
C THR A 167 -12.05 18.61 -10.88
N ARG A 168 -13.34 18.42 -10.53
CA ARG A 168 -14.38 19.42 -10.88
C ARG A 168 -14.24 20.65 -10.02
N GLU A 169 -13.91 20.49 -8.76
CA GLU A 169 -13.63 21.57 -7.83
C GLU A 169 -12.25 22.17 -8.13
N LEU A 170 -12.13 23.46 -7.94
CA LEU A 170 -10.89 24.21 -8.13
C LEU A 170 -10.28 24.52 -6.77
N PHE A 171 -8.98 24.30 -6.65
CA PHE A 171 -8.21 24.53 -5.43
C PHE A 171 -7.10 25.54 -5.74
N ASP A 172 -6.92 26.52 -4.87
CA ASP A 172 -5.82 27.51 -4.96
C ASP A 172 -4.67 27.12 -4.02
N ASP A 173 -4.86 27.36 -2.71
CA ASP A 173 -3.96 26.84 -1.68
C ASP A 173 -4.55 25.54 -1.14
N PHE A 174 -3.76 24.46 -1.13
CA PHE A 174 -4.23 23.14 -0.72
C PHE A 174 -3.11 22.26 -0.21
N GLU A 175 -3.51 21.21 0.47
CA GLU A 175 -2.69 20.05 0.77
C GLU A 175 -3.40 18.82 0.19
N LEU A 176 -2.69 18.06 -0.65
CA LEU A 176 -3.18 16.84 -1.27
C LEU A 176 -2.36 15.65 -0.77
N GLN A 177 -3.04 14.63 -0.28
CA GLN A 177 -2.44 13.33 0.01
C GLN A 177 -2.98 12.30 -0.99
N PHE A 178 -2.11 11.46 -1.50
CA PHE A 178 -2.48 10.43 -2.47
C PHE A 178 -1.46 9.30 -2.50
N ASP A 179 -1.97 8.10 -2.72
CA ASP A 179 -1.16 6.93 -2.98
C ASP A 179 -1.16 6.62 -4.48
N TRP A 180 -0.04 6.12 -4.97
CA TRP A 180 0.10 5.79 -6.37
C TRP A 180 0.99 4.56 -6.58
N LYS A 181 0.72 3.85 -7.66
CA LYS A 181 1.57 2.79 -8.18
C LYS A 181 1.59 2.85 -9.71
N VAL A 182 2.70 2.40 -10.29
CA VAL A 182 2.88 2.34 -11.74
C VAL A 182 3.34 0.95 -12.17
N GLU A 183 3.05 0.62 -13.42
CA GLU A 183 3.59 -0.55 -14.09
C GLU A 183 4.97 -0.27 -14.68
N GLU A 184 5.60 -1.30 -15.26
CA GLU A 184 6.87 -1.20 -15.97
C GLU A 184 6.83 -0.10 -17.05
N GLY A 185 7.75 0.86 -16.99
CA GLY A 185 7.79 2.00 -17.90
C GLY A 185 6.69 3.04 -17.70
N GLY A 186 5.89 2.92 -16.62
CA GLY A 186 4.77 3.84 -16.34
C GLY A 186 5.22 5.28 -16.15
N ASN A 187 4.43 6.22 -16.68
CA ASN A 187 4.61 7.67 -16.56
C ASN A 187 3.26 8.34 -16.35
N SER A 188 3.17 9.17 -15.33
CA SER A 188 2.02 9.96 -14.94
C SER A 188 2.49 11.18 -14.14
N GLY A 189 1.57 11.98 -13.60
CA GLY A 189 1.90 13.12 -12.75
C GLY A 189 0.65 13.74 -12.15
N VAL A 190 0.84 14.49 -11.06
CA VAL A 190 -0.19 15.37 -10.51
C VAL A 190 0.16 16.80 -10.83
N MET A 191 -0.60 17.40 -11.73
CA MET A 191 -0.42 18.79 -12.13
C MET A 191 -1.29 19.70 -11.29
N PHE A 192 -0.75 20.85 -10.92
CA PHE A 192 -1.44 21.84 -10.13
C PHE A 192 -1.33 23.24 -10.76
N ARG A 193 -2.31 24.10 -10.43
CA ARG A 193 -2.44 25.46 -11.01
C ARG A 193 -2.54 25.47 -12.53
N VAL A 194 -3.19 24.43 -13.08
CA VAL A 194 -3.41 24.30 -14.51
C VAL A 194 -4.49 25.27 -14.98
N ALA A 195 -4.19 26.03 -16.03
CA ALA A 195 -5.19 26.79 -16.78
C ALA A 195 -5.58 26.04 -18.06
N GLU A 196 -6.87 25.95 -18.35
CA GLU A 196 -7.35 25.35 -19.59
C GLU A 196 -7.20 26.34 -20.75
N THR A 197 -6.14 26.16 -21.53
CA THR A 197 -5.78 26.96 -22.72
C THR A 197 -5.85 26.10 -23.99
N ASP A 198 -5.46 26.63 -25.13
CA ASP A 198 -5.42 25.85 -26.39
C ASP A 198 -4.36 24.73 -26.36
N GLY A 199 -3.36 24.82 -25.49
CA GLY A 199 -2.32 23.82 -25.31
C GLY A 199 -2.71 22.69 -24.33
N PRO A 200 -1.80 21.75 -24.09
CA PRO A 200 -1.94 20.71 -23.07
C PRO A 200 -1.72 21.27 -21.66
N PRO A 201 -2.14 20.53 -20.60
CA PRO A 201 -2.07 21.03 -19.22
C PRO A 201 -0.65 21.38 -18.74
N TRP A 202 0.37 20.69 -19.21
CA TRP A 202 1.78 20.94 -18.84
C TRP A 202 2.35 22.25 -19.42
N HIS A 203 1.62 22.97 -20.27
CA HIS A 203 2.03 24.30 -20.69
C HIS A 203 1.78 25.40 -19.63
N THR A 204 0.91 25.09 -18.65
CA THR A 204 0.47 26.10 -17.68
C THR A 204 0.62 25.66 -16.22
N GLY A 205 0.55 24.36 -15.94
CA GLY A 205 0.67 23.79 -14.60
C GLY A 205 2.08 23.30 -14.28
N ALA A 206 2.45 23.35 -13.00
CA ALA A 206 3.58 22.60 -12.46
C ALA A 206 3.17 21.16 -12.17
N GLU A 207 4.14 20.25 -12.09
CA GLU A 207 3.88 18.81 -12.00
C GLU A 207 4.67 18.13 -10.88
N PHE A 208 3.97 17.42 -10.01
CA PHE A 208 4.55 16.37 -9.18
C PHE A 208 4.68 15.10 -10.02
N GLN A 209 5.91 14.68 -10.33
CA GLN A 209 6.16 13.56 -11.24
C GLN A 209 5.87 12.20 -10.59
N ILE A 210 5.14 11.36 -11.30
CA ILE A 210 4.87 9.95 -11.02
C ILE A 210 5.50 9.10 -12.11
N LEU A 211 6.51 8.27 -11.76
CA LEU A 211 7.31 7.62 -12.78
C LEU A 211 7.89 6.29 -12.30
N HIS A 212 7.98 5.30 -13.21
CA HIS A 212 8.89 4.19 -13.04
C HIS A 212 10.31 4.63 -13.46
N ASN A 213 11.14 5.06 -12.50
CA ASN A 213 12.44 5.66 -12.77
C ASN A 213 13.36 4.77 -13.61
N ALA A 214 13.44 3.47 -13.31
CA ALA A 214 14.32 2.53 -13.99
C ALA A 214 13.85 2.19 -15.42
N GLY A 215 12.55 2.17 -15.68
CA GLY A 215 11.96 1.75 -16.95
C GLY A 215 11.61 2.88 -17.91
N HIS A 216 11.70 4.15 -17.49
CA HIS A 216 11.36 5.29 -18.33
C HIS A 216 12.57 6.19 -18.58
N ARG A 217 12.64 6.79 -19.78
CA ARG A 217 13.75 7.68 -20.18
C ARG A 217 13.95 8.87 -19.24
N ASP A 218 12.85 9.44 -18.71
CA ASP A 218 12.87 10.63 -17.85
C ASP A 218 13.43 10.31 -16.47
N GLY A 219 13.41 9.06 -16.02
CA GLY A 219 14.03 8.62 -14.77
C GLY A 219 15.56 8.63 -14.79
N ARG A 220 16.19 8.87 -15.96
CA ARG A 220 17.66 8.96 -16.10
C ARG A 220 18.24 10.26 -15.52
N ALA A 221 17.43 11.29 -15.35
CA ALA A 221 17.83 12.57 -14.78
C ALA A 221 16.98 12.87 -13.53
N ALA A 222 17.61 13.20 -12.43
CA ALA A 222 16.92 13.45 -11.16
C ALA A 222 15.86 14.54 -11.28
N ILE A 223 16.09 15.55 -12.13
CA ILE A 223 15.17 16.67 -12.30
C ILE A 223 13.82 16.29 -12.97
N THR A 224 13.75 15.10 -13.59
CA THR A 224 12.56 14.56 -14.25
C THR A 224 12.12 13.21 -13.68
N SER A 225 12.75 12.76 -12.57
CA SER A 225 12.42 11.50 -11.89
C SER A 225 11.18 11.64 -11.00
N ALA A 226 10.67 10.52 -10.51
CA ALA A 226 9.53 10.50 -9.59
C ALA A 226 9.76 11.38 -8.36
N GLY A 227 8.72 12.12 -7.94
CA GLY A 227 8.76 13.07 -6.82
C GLY A 227 9.35 14.45 -7.18
N SER A 228 9.96 14.63 -8.36
CA SER A 228 10.44 15.95 -8.79
C SER A 228 9.27 16.94 -8.99
N ASN A 229 9.53 18.22 -8.82
CA ASN A 229 8.79 19.25 -9.54
C ASN A 229 9.36 19.25 -10.96
N TYR A 230 8.68 18.56 -11.87
CA TYR A 230 9.18 18.15 -13.18
C TYR A 230 9.93 19.26 -13.91
N ALA A 231 11.17 18.94 -14.29
CA ALA A 231 12.10 19.85 -14.99
C ALA A 231 12.43 21.17 -14.24
N VAL A 232 12.05 21.30 -12.96
CA VAL A 232 12.31 22.50 -12.14
C VAL A 232 13.18 22.17 -10.92
N HIS A 233 12.77 21.20 -10.09
CA HIS A 233 13.50 20.80 -8.89
C HIS A 233 13.57 19.27 -8.76
N PRO A 234 14.76 18.68 -8.57
CA PRO A 234 14.89 17.24 -8.34
C PRO A 234 14.45 16.86 -6.91
N PRO A 235 14.05 15.61 -6.67
CA PRO A 235 13.92 15.07 -5.32
C PRO A 235 15.32 14.99 -4.66
N VAL A 236 15.34 14.99 -3.32
CA VAL A 236 16.61 14.87 -2.56
C VAL A 236 17.30 13.54 -2.84
N ARG A 237 16.52 12.48 -3.03
CA ARG A 237 16.94 11.13 -3.40
C ARG A 237 15.78 10.35 -3.99
N ASP A 238 16.08 9.27 -4.69
CA ASP A 238 15.06 8.29 -5.10
C ASP A 238 14.62 7.46 -3.88
N VAL A 239 13.33 7.49 -3.60
CA VAL A 239 12.67 6.70 -2.55
C VAL A 239 11.48 5.92 -3.12
N THR A 240 11.42 5.73 -4.44
CA THR A 240 10.37 4.94 -5.07
C THR A 240 10.40 3.50 -4.60
N ARG A 241 9.22 2.92 -4.39
CA ARG A 241 9.07 1.49 -4.12
C ARG A 241 9.11 0.70 -5.43
N PRO A 242 9.34 -0.62 -5.39
CA PRO A 242 9.33 -1.47 -6.58
C PRO A 242 8.04 -1.32 -7.40
N VAL A 243 8.15 -1.55 -8.70
CA VAL A 243 7.00 -1.55 -9.63
C VAL A 243 5.85 -2.40 -9.09
N GLY A 244 4.63 -1.87 -9.20
CA GLY A 244 3.43 -2.50 -8.68
C GLY A 244 3.19 -2.32 -7.18
N SER A 245 4.14 -1.72 -6.45
CA SER A 245 3.95 -1.34 -5.03
C SER A 245 3.40 0.08 -4.91
N TRP A 246 2.58 0.31 -3.88
CA TRP A 246 2.05 1.62 -3.57
C TRP A 246 3.12 2.54 -2.98
N ASN A 247 3.20 3.78 -3.47
CA ASN A 247 3.97 4.88 -2.91
C ASN A 247 2.98 5.88 -2.28
N THR A 248 3.33 6.44 -1.14
CA THR A 248 2.57 7.52 -0.51
C THR A 248 3.14 8.86 -0.92
N SER A 249 2.29 9.85 -1.17
CA SER A 249 2.74 11.19 -1.54
C SER A 249 1.87 12.28 -0.93
N ARG A 250 2.50 13.42 -0.70
CA ARG A 250 1.87 14.62 -0.20
C ARG A 250 2.38 15.82 -1.00
N LEU A 251 1.47 16.63 -1.48
CA LEU A 251 1.73 17.88 -2.19
C LEU A 251 1.11 19.02 -1.39
N LEU A 252 1.93 19.94 -0.89
CA LEU A 252 1.49 21.17 -0.24
C LEU A 252 1.71 22.35 -1.19
N VAL A 253 0.67 23.14 -1.40
CA VAL A 253 0.71 24.38 -2.20
C VAL A 253 0.12 25.52 -1.38
N ARG A 254 0.94 26.54 -1.09
CA ARG A 254 0.52 27.77 -0.37
C ARG A 254 1.18 28.99 -0.99
N GLY A 255 0.41 29.80 -1.72
CA GLY A 255 0.99 30.91 -2.49
C GLY A 255 2.09 30.39 -3.41
N ASN A 256 3.31 30.90 -3.30
CA ASN A 256 4.48 30.46 -4.06
C ASN A 256 5.31 29.37 -3.36
N HIS A 257 4.89 28.92 -2.19
CA HIS A 257 5.56 27.85 -1.47
C HIS A 257 4.93 26.49 -1.86
N VAL A 258 5.77 25.57 -2.32
CA VAL A 258 5.36 24.21 -2.72
C VAL A 258 6.28 23.20 -2.05
N GLU A 259 5.68 22.12 -1.54
CA GLU A 259 6.41 20.97 -0.99
C GLU A 259 5.95 19.70 -1.66
N HIS A 260 6.91 18.88 -2.08
CA HIS A 260 6.70 17.51 -2.55
C HIS A 260 7.25 16.54 -1.50
N TRP A 261 6.43 15.59 -1.11
CA TRP A 261 6.79 14.52 -0.19
C TRP A 261 6.47 13.19 -0.85
N MET A 262 7.38 12.23 -0.75
CA MET A 262 7.21 10.88 -1.26
C MET A 262 7.81 9.88 -0.28
N ASN A 263 7.00 8.91 0.18
CA ASN A 263 7.41 7.90 1.17
C ASN A 263 8.15 8.56 2.37
N ASP A 264 7.52 9.58 2.97
CA ASP A 264 7.97 10.37 4.13
C ASP A 264 9.24 11.21 3.91
N VAL A 265 9.72 11.33 2.66
CA VAL A 265 10.90 12.15 2.31
C VAL A 265 10.45 13.38 1.52
N LYS A 266 10.83 14.59 2.02
CA LYS A 266 10.59 15.90 1.38
C LYS A 266 11.60 16.11 0.26
#